data_f2110e5ab5787bfb0ed659e879ea6c7c
#
_entry.id   f2110e5ab5787bfb0ed659e879ea6c7c
#
_cell.length_a   1.000
_cell.length_b   1.000
_cell.length_c   1.000
_cell.angle_alpha   90.00
_cell.angle_beta   90.00
_cell.angle_gamma   90.00
#
_symmetry.space_group_name_H-M   'P 1'
#
loop_
_entity.id
_entity.type
_entity.pdbx_description
1 polymer ?
#
loop_
_entity_poly.entity_id
_entity_poly.type
_entity_poly.pdbx_seq_one_letter_code
_entity_poly.pdbx_strand_id
1 'polypeptide(L)' 'MAKLFPNLATIKKLKPLPTEGELAIVNFLEKTLDDDYEIYFQPFVNGDQPDLVLINKNAGALIIEVKD' A
#
# COMPACT_ATOMS: atom_id res chain seq x y z
N MET A 1 3.59 11.12 8.21
CA MET A 1 3.23 10.36 7.00
C MET A 1 3.62 8.90 7.19
N ALA A 2 2.77 8.00 6.76
CA ALA A 2 3.11 6.59 6.78
C ALA A 2 4.26 6.28 5.83
N LYS A 3 5.00 5.21 6.12
CA LYS A 3 6.07 4.76 5.23
C LYS A 3 5.44 3.90 4.13
N LEU A 4 5.87 4.14 2.89
CA LEU A 4 5.32 3.45 1.71
C LEU A 4 6.41 2.61 1.04
N PHE A 5 6.08 1.33 0.78
CA PHE A 5 7.01 0.39 0.15
C PHE A 5 6.32 -0.34 -1.01
N PRO A 6 6.87 -0.26 -2.22
CA PRO A 6 7.95 0.65 -2.62
C PRO A 6 7.48 2.10 -2.57
N ASN A 7 8.40 3.04 -2.71
CA ASN A 7 8.01 4.46 -2.66
C ASN A 7 7.12 4.82 -3.86
N LEU A 8 6.48 6.00 -3.78
CA LEU A 8 5.49 6.40 -4.79
C LEU A 8 6.10 6.51 -6.19
N ALA A 9 7.33 7.00 -6.30
CA ALA A 9 7.99 7.11 -7.58
C ALA A 9 8.17 5.74 -8.24
N THR A 10 8.51 4.72 -7.45
CA THR A 10 8.66 3.36 -7.95
C THR A 10 7.30 2.78 -8.34
N ILE A 11 6.27 3.00 -7.52
CA ILE A 11 4.92 2.50 -7.80
C ILE A 11 4.43 3.03 -9.15
N LYS A 12 4.68 4.30 -9.45
CA LYS A 12 4.24 4.92 -10.70
C LYS A 12 4.95 4.34 -11.95
N LYS A 13 6.04 3.61 -11.74
CA LYS A 13 6.80 2.97 -12.83
C LYS A 13 6.51 1.48 -12.98
N LEU A 14 5.66 0.92 -12.13
CA LEU A 14 5.36 -0.52 -12.19
C LEU A 14 4.64 -0.89 -13.47
N LYS A 15 4.85 -2.14 -13.89
CA LYS A 15 4.16 -2.71 -15.05
C LYS A 15 3.54 -4.05 -14.65
N PRO A 16 2.21 -4.20 -14.80
CA PRO A 16 1.30 -3.16 -15.31
C PRO A 16 1.18 -1.99 -14.37
N LEU A 17 0.75 -0.84 -14.90
CA LEU A 17 0.58 0.36 -14.09
C LEU A 17 -0.55 0.15 -13.07
N PRO A 18 -0.43 0.73 -11.86
CA PRO A 18 -1.54 0.71 -10.91
C PRO A 18 -2.76 1.42 -11.47
N THR A 19 -3.94 0.99 -11.04
CA THR A 19 -5.18 1.66 -11.43
C THR A 19 -5.29 3.00 -10.73
N GLU A 20 -6.19 3.87 -11.23
CA GLU A 20 -6.45 5.15 -10.58
C GLU A 20 -6.95 4.96 -9.15
N GLY A 21 -7.80 3.96 -8.93
CA GLY A 21 -8.30 3.64 -7.59
C GLY A 21 -7.17 3.23 -6.65
N GLU A 22 -6.25 2.40 -7.12
CA GLU A 22 -5.10 1.99 -6.32
C GLU A 22 -4.21 3.17 -5.96
N LEU A 23 -3.91 4.04 -6.92
CA LEU A 23 -3.10 5.23 -6.66
C LEU A 23 -3.79 6.19 -5.71
N ALA A 24 -5.10 6.37 -5.86
CA ALA A 24 -5.86 7.26 -4.99
C ALA A 24 -5.82 6.80 -3.54
N ILE A 25 -6.04 5.50 -3.29
CA ILE A 25 -6.05 5.00 -1.91
C ILE A 25 -4.64 5.03 -1.30
N VAL A 26 -3.61 4.72 -2.08
CA VAL A 26 -2.23 4.79 -1.61
C VAL A 26 -1.87 6.22 -1.19
N ASN A 27 -2.20 7.20 -2.03
CA ASN A 27 -1.94 8.60 -1.69
C ASN A 27 -2.70 9.03 -0.45
N PHE A 28 -3.97 8.64 -0.33
CA PHE A 28 -4.80 8.98 0.81
C PHE A 28 -4.21 8.42 2.10
N LEU A 29 -3.85 7.13 2.08
CA LEU A 29 -3.33 6.46 3.26
C LEU A 29 -1.97 7.00 3.67
N GLU A 30 -1.09 7.28 2.70
CA GLU A 30 0.23 7.81 3.00
C GLU A 30 0.13 9.15 3.73
N LYS A 31 -0.77 10.02 3.29
CA LYS A 31 -0.94 11.35 3.87
C LYS A 31 -1.71 11.34 5.17
N THR A 32 -2.63 10.39 5.33
CA THR A 32 -3.55 10.36 6.47
C THR A 32 -2.98 9.63 7.66
N LEU A 33 -2.28 8.51 7.43
CA LEU A 33 -1.71 7.70 8.50
C LEU A 33 -0.37 8.27 8.97
N ASP A 34 -0.07 8.07 10.26
CA ASP A 34 1.17 8.57 10.85
C ASP A 34 2.33 7.58 10.67
N ASP A 35 3.48 7.89 11.28
CA ASP A 35 4.70 7.10 11.11
C ASP A 35 4.65 5.72 11.75
N ASP A 36 3.63 5.41 12.54
CA ASP A 36 3.45 4.08 13.11
C ASP A 36 2.93 3.07 12.11
N TYR A 37 2.55 3.53 10.91
CA TYR A 37 2.05 2.69 9.84
C TYR A 37 3.08 2.50 8.76
N GLU A 38 3.10 1.28 8.21
CA GLU A 38 3.84 0.94 7.00
C GLU A 38 2.84 0.44 5.97
N ILE A 39 2.94 0.91 4.74
CA ILE A 39 2.05 0.55 3.65
C ILE A 39 2.86 -0.25 2.63
N TYR A 40 2.44 -1.47 2.35
CA TYR A 40 3.08 -2.33 1.36
C TYR A 40 2.16 -2.47 0.17
N PHE A 41 2.64 -2.04 -0.99
CA PHE A 41 1.87 -2.06 -2.23
C PHE A 41 2.15 -3.35 -2.99
N GLN A 42 1.12 -4.16 -3.19
CA GLN A 42 1.17 -5.44 -3.91
C GLN A 42 2.33 -6.35 -3.47
N PRO A 43 2.49 -6.57 -2.15
CA PRO A 43 3.56 -7.46 -1.69
C PRO A 43 3.21 -8.92 -1.96
N PHE A 44 4.23 -9.77 -2.09
CA PHE A 44 4.03 -11.22 -2.14
C PHE A 44 3.95 -11.75 -0.72
N VAL A 45 2.82 -12.37 -0.38
CA VAL A 45 2.61 -12.95 0.96
C VAL A 45 2.07 -14.36 0.79
N ASN A 46 2.87 -15.36 1.12
CA ASN A 46 2.48 -16.77 1.06
C ASN A 46 1.86 -17.18 -0.27
N GLY A 47 2.43 -16.71 -1.38
CA GLY A 47 1.94 -17.05 -2.70
C GLY A 47 0.81 -16.17 -3.21
N ASP A 48 0.23 -15.34 -2.36
CA ASP A 48 -0.79 -14.37 -2.75
C ASP A 48 -0.19 -12.99 -2.94
N GLN A 49 -0.86 -12.17 -3.74
CA GLN A 49 -0.43 -10.79 -3.95
C GLN A 49 -1.60 -9.87 -3.69
N PRO A 50 -1.86 -9.53 -2.41
CA PRO A 50 -2.93 -8.58 -2.09
C PRO A 50 -2.60 -7.19 -2.63
N ASP A 51 -3.62 -6.36 -2.82
CA ASP A 51 -3.42 -5.01 -3.34
C ASP A 51 -2.61 -4.15 -2.39
N LEU A 52 -2.96 -4.18 -1.11
CA LEU A 52 -2.27 -3.39 -0.08
C LEU A 52 -2.23 -4.16 1.22
N VAL A 53 -1.13 -4.01 1.94
CA VAL A 53 -1.03 -4.48 3.33
C VAL A 53 -0.60 -3.30 4.19
N LEU A 54 -1.37 -3.00 5.23
CA LEU A 54 -1.01 -2.01 6.23
C LEU A 54 -0.47 -2.72 7.46
N ILE A 55 0.65 -2.25 7.95
CA ILE A 55 1.22 -2.78 9.19
C ILE A 55 1.34 -1.64 10.19
N ASN A 56 0.77 -1.86 11.38
CA ASN A 56 0.89 -0.94 12.50
C ASN A 56 1.67 -1.62 13.61
N LYS A 57 2.66 -0.95 14.17
CA LYS A 57 3.53 -1.50 15.22
C LYS A 57 2.75 -2.08 16.39
N ASN A 58 1.63 -1.47 16.73
CA ASN A 58 0.89 -1.79 17.95
C ASN A 58 -0.37 -2.60 17.69
N ALA A 59 -0.87 -2.63 16.47
CA ALA A 59 -2.17 -3.22 16.16
C ALA A 59 -2.11 -4.42 15.21
N GLY A 60 -0.98 -4.66 14.55
CA GLY A 60 -0.85 -5.79 13.63
C GLY A 60 -1.02 -5.39 12.17
N ALA A 61 -1.47 -6.33 11.35
CA ALA A 61 -1.55 -6.15 9.91
C ALA A 61 -2.99 -6.16 9.40
N LEU A 62 -3.27 -5.37 8.37
CA LEU A 62 -4.57 -5.31 7.71
C LEU A 62 -4.36 -5.43 6.21
N ILE A 63 -5.09 -6.34 5.58
CA ILE A 63 -5.05 -6.53 4.12
C ILE A 63 -6.20 -5.76 3.49
N ILE A 64 -5.90 -4.97 2.46
CA ILE A 64 -6.88 -4.17 1.75
C ILE A 64 -6.93 -4.60 0.29
N GLU A 65 -8.13 -4.87 -0.20
CA GLU A 65 -8.39 -5.13 -1.61
C GLU A 65 -9.10 -3.92 -2.21
N VAL A 66 -8.55 -3.42 -3.32
CA VAL A 66 -9.12 -2.26 -4.00
C VAL A 66 -9.92 -2.75 -5.20
N LYS A 67 -11.19 -2.37 -5.25
CA LYS A 67 -12.07 -2.71 -6.38
C LYS A 67 -12.42 -1.44 -7.13
N ASP A 68 -12.04 -1.41 -8.38
CA ASP A 68 -12.37 -0.29 -9.27
C ASP A 68 -13.68 -0.54 -10.01
#